data_146ea8812540c50cf63a35abd878515c
#
_entry.id   146ea8812540c50cf63a35abd878515c
#
_cell.length_a   1.000
_cell.length_b   1.000
_cell.length_c   1.000
_cell.angle_alpha   90.00
_cell.angle_beta   90.00
_cell.angle_gamma   90.00
#
_symmetry.space_group_name_H-M   'P 1'
#
loop_
_entity.id
_entity.type
_entity.pdbx_description
1 polymer ?
#
loop_
_entity_poly.entity_id
_entity_poly.type
_entity_poly.pdbx_seq_one_letter_code
_entity_poly.pdbx_strand_id
1 'polypeptide(L)'
;ALPVLIGNWGVGAIRQNYGVAKLELYYHPSEENALAKKQLVSELADYCHHEGIALLLKLIVYTPAEEKFTVTAFQTAQLEALHELSRYADMVAIQYPQDALASATVTAELDIPWVLISDDVAYDGYKDILRTALNNGAQGMYVDEVLWQEIYDLKLEDGTPDWEKIYAFLQTTARDRV
;
A
#
# COMPACT_ATOMS: atom_id res chain seq x y z
N ALA A 1 2.25 16.69 1.29
CA ALA A 1 3.44 16.83 0.42
C ALA A 1 3.23 16.07 -0.88
N LEU A 2 3.86 16.51 -1.97
CA LEU A 2 3.87 15.74 -3.22
C LEU A 2 4.91 14.62 -3.14
N PRO A 3 4.68 13.48 -3.81
CA PRO A 3 5.67 12.42 -3.94
C PRO A 3 6.95 12.93 -4.59
N VAL A 4 8.08 12.35 -4.22
CA VAL A 4 9.40 12.71 -4.76
C VAL A 4 10.02 11.48 -5.40
N LEU A 5 10.57 11.64 -6.59
CA LEU A 5 11.32 10.57 -7.25
C LEU A 5 12.62 10.27 -6.48
N ILE A 6 12.90 8.99 -6.29
CA ILE A 6 14.12 8.53 -5.62
C ILE A 6 15.24 8.48 -6.65
N GLY A 7 16.23 9.38 -6.51
CA GLY A 7 17.38 9.44 -7.38
C GLY A 7 17.05 9.76 -8.85
N ASN A 8 17.80 9.17 -9.77
CA ASN A 8 17.63 9.35 -11.22
C ASN A 8 16.76 8.26 -11.87
N TRP A 9 15.92 7.58 -11.09
CA TRP A 9 15.04 6.53 -11.58
C TRP A 9 13.77 7.16 -12.17
N GLY A 10 13.72 7.22 -13.49
CA GLY A 10 12.49 7.55 -14.21
C GLY A 10 11.83 6.29 -14.77
N VAL A 11 10.63 6.44 -15.32
CA VAL A 11 9.83 5.35 -15.92
C VAL A 11 10.63 4.60 -17.00
N GLY A 12 11.42 5.29 -17.81
CA GLY A 12 12.29 4.65 -18.81
C GLY A 12 13.35 3.71 -18.21
N ALA A 13 13.90 4.05 -17.03
CA ALA A 13 14.85 3.18 -16.33
C ALA A 13 14.14 1.92 -15.76
N ILE A 14 12.90 2.07 -15.28
CA ILE A 14 12.08 0.95 -14.83
C ILE A 14 11.84 -0.02 -15.99
N ARG A 15 11.46 0.50 -17.17
CA ARG A 15 11.27 -0.29 -18.39
C ARG A 15 12.53 -1.07 -18.78
N GLN A 16 13.68 -0.40 -18.80
CA GLN A 16 14.97 -1.03 -19.16
C GLN A 16 15.33 -2.20 -18.23
N ASN A 17 14.84 -2.18 -16.99
CA ASN A 17 15.05 -3.24 -15.99
C ASN A 17 13.86 -4.20 -15.86
N TYR A 18 12.92 -4.20 -16.81
CA TYR A 18 11.73 -5.06 -16.80
C TYR A 18 10.89 -4.94 -15.52
N GLY A 19 10.87 -3.77 -14.91
CA GLY A 19 10.17 -3.48 -13.68
C GLY A 19 8.72 -3.02 -13.88
N VAL A 20 8.00 -2.91 -12.78
CA VAL A 20 6.67 -2.28 -12.67
C VAL A 20 6.84 -0.94 -11.96
N ALA A 21 6.18 0.10 -12.45
CA ALA A 21 6.18 1.39 -11.78
C ALA A 21 5.33 1.30 -10.51
N LYS A 22 5.87 1.73 -9.37
CA LYS A 22 5.11 1.87 -8.12
C LYS A 22 5.09 3.33 -7.70
N LEU A 23 3.89 3.84 -7.47
CA LEU A 23 3.67 5.13 -6.82
C LEU A 23 3.06 4.90 -5.45
N GLU A 24 3.71 5.39 -4.40
CA GLU A 24 3.12 5.45 -3.06
C GLU A 24 2.56 6.85 -2.83
N LEU A 25 1.27 6.92 -2.52
CA LEU A 25 0.54 8.17 -2.41
C LEU A 25 -0.25 8.22 -1.11
N TYR A 26 0.08 9.16 -0.26
CA TYR A 26 -0.77 9.57 0.86
C TYR A 26 -1.82 10.54 0.32
N TYR A 27 -3.10 10.20 0.46
CA TYR A 27 -4.18 10.97 -0.15
C TYR A 27 -5.40 11.08 0.77
N HIS A 28 -6.03 12.26 0.74
CA HIS A 28 -7.37 12.46 1.27
C HIS A 28 -8.15 13.33 0.28
N PRO A 29 -9.41 12.95 -0.09
CA PRO A 29 -10.18 13.68 -1.10
C PRO A 29 -10.38 15.16 -0.78
N SER A 30 -10.48 15.53 0.49
CA SER A 30 -10.67 16.92 0.94
C SER A 30 -9.38 17.71 1.20
N GLU A 31 -8.19 17.13 0.95
CA GLU A 31 -6.95 17.86 1.19
C GLU A 31 -6.72 18.98 0.15
N GLU A 32 -6.05 20.05 0.58
CA GLU A 32 -5.73 21.21 -0.27
C GLU A 32 -5.01 20.80 -1.57
N ASN A 33 -4.14 19.81 -1.52
CA ASN A 33 -3.35 19.35 -2.65
C ASN A 33 -3.96 18.18 -3.43
N ALA A 34 -5.22 17.82 -3.20
CA ALA A 34 -5.87 16.68 -3.84
C ALA A 34 -5.82 16.78 -5.37
N LEU A 35 -6.14 17.94 -5.93
CA LEU A 35 -6.10 18.17 -7.38
C LEU A 35 -4.68 18.01 -7.96
N ALA A 36 -3.68 18.57 -7.29
CA ALA A 36 -2.29 18.45 -7.75
C ALA A 36 -1.78 17.00 -7.70
N LYS A 37 -2.19 16.23 -6.69
CA LYS A 37 -1.87 14.81 -6.60
C LYS A 37 -2.57 13.98 -7.70
N LYS A 38 -3.83 14.27 -7.99
CA LYS A 38 -4.55 13.65 -9.13
C LYS A 38 -3.87 13.90 -10.46
N GLN A 39 -3.46 15.15 -10.71
CA GLN A 39 -2.71 15.49 -11.91
C GLN A 39 -1.39 14.70 -12.01
N LEU A 40 -0.62 14.64 -10.93
CA LEU A 40 0.61 13.86 -10.87
C LEU A 40 0.38 12.37 -11.19
N VAL A 41 -0.67 11.77 -10.61
CA VAL A 41 -1.00 10.35 -10.89
C VAL A 41 -1.37 10.17 -12.36
N SER A 42 -2.19 11.07 -12.93
CA SER A 42 -2.58 11.03 -14.34
C SER A 42 -1.37 11.16 -15.28
N GLU A 43 -0.49 12.12 -15.05
CA GLU A 43 0.72 12.31 -15.86
C GLU A 43 1.66 11.11 -15.77
N LEU A 44 1.82 10.52 -14.58
CA LEU A 44 2.64 9.33 -14.43
C LEU A 44 2.01 8.12 -15.14
N ALA A 45 0.70 7.95 -15.07
CA ALA A 45 -0.03 6.90 -15.77
C ALA A 45 0.14 7.00 -17.27
N ASP A 46 -0.04 8.20 -17.84
CA ASP A 46 0.16 8.45 -19.28
C ASP A 46 1.57 8.09 -19.71
N TYR A 47 2.58 8.43 -18.89
CA TYR A 47 3.96 8.10 -19.17
C TYR A 47 4.23 6.59 -19.08
N CYS A 48 3.67 5.91 -18.08
CA CYS A 48 3.75 4.45 -17.95
C CYS A 48 3.12 3.74 -19.14
N HIS A 49 1.91 4.15 -19.54
CA HIS A 49 1.23 3.60 -20.71
C HIS A 49 2.03 3.83 -22.00
N HIS A 50 2.62 5.01 -22.19
CA HIS A 50 3.48 5.29 -23.35
C HIS A 50 4.69 4.35 -23.38
N GLU A 51 5.30 4.07 -22.24
CA GLU A 51 6.44 3.17 -22.11
C GLU A 51 6.05 1.68 -22.08
N GLY A 52 4.77 1.37 -22.02
CA GLY A 52 4.25 -0.01 -21.96
C GLY A 52 4.57 -0.74 -20.66
N ILE A 53 4.60 -0.03 -19.52
CA ILE A 53 4.79 -0.61 -18.19
C ILE A 53 3.56 -0.38 -17.33
N ALA A 54 3.27 -1.37 -16.46
CA ALA A 54 2.16 -1.29 -15.52
C ALA A 54 2.46 -0.32 -14.37
N LEU A 55 1.42 0.36 -13.88
CA LEU A 55 1.45 1.23 -12.71
C LEU A 55 0.71 0.59 -11.53
N LEU A 56 1.45 0.29 -10.47
CA LEU A 56 0.90 -0.05 -9.15
C LEU A 56 0.76 1.23 -8.32
N LEU A 57 -0.46 1.58 -7.95
CA LEU A 57 -0.73 2.68 -7.03
C LEU A 57 -0.90 2.14 -5.60
N LYS A 58 0.09 2.38 -4.71
CA LYS A 58 -0.06 2.16 -3.27
C LYS A 58 -0.73 3.39 -2.67
N LEU A 59 -2.02 3.28 -2.40
CA LEU A 59 -2.86 4.37 -1.91
C LEU A 59 -3.04 4.27 -0.40
N ILE A 60 -2.57 5.28 0.32
CA ILE A 60 -2.69 5.39 1.76
C ILE A 60 -3.61 6.55 2.08
N VAL A 61 -4.82 6.23 2.54
CA VAL A 61 -5.78 7.21 3.00
C VAL A 61 -5.52 7.52 4.47
N TYR A 62 -5.40 8.79 4.80
CA TYR A 62 -5.12 9.24 6.16
C TYR A 62 -6.28 10.07 6.72
N THR A 63 -6.37 10.16 8.03
CA THR A 63 -7.30 11.06 8.70
C THR A 63 -6.61 12.41 8.89
N PRO A 64 -7.20 13.52 8.43
CA PRO A 64 -6.67 14.85 8.69
C PRO A 64 -6.47 15.09 10.20
N ALA A 65 -5.41 15.83 10.56
CA ALA A 65 -5.01 16.01 11.97
C ALA A 65 -6.10 16.67 12.84
N GLU A 66 -7.00 17.42 12.22
CA GLU A 66 -8.10 18.14 12.88
C GLU A 66 -9.35 17.27 13.07
N GLU A 67 -9.38 16.08 12.45
CA GLU A 67 -10.51 15.16 12.47
C GLU A 67 -10.23 13.98 13.41
N LYS A 68 -11.31 13.43 14.01
CA LYS A 68 -11.20 12.17 14.73
C LYS A 68 -11.36 11.01 13.76
N PHE A 69 -10.47 10.04 13.86
CA PHE A 69 -10.63 8.78 13.15
C PHE A 69 -11.97 8.13 13.53
N THR A 70 -12.76 7.81 12.51
CA THR A 70 -13.89 6.88 12.61
C THR A 70 -13.84 5.92 11.43
N VAL A 71 -14.26 4.68 11.66
CA VAL A 71 -14.29 3.66 10.59
C VAL A 71 -15.10 4.14 9.39
N THR A 72 -16.27 4.73 9.62
CA THR A 72 -17.14 5.22 8.54
C THR A 72 -16.50 6.34 7.74
N ALA A 73 -15.85 7.32 8.40
CA ALA A 73 -15.17 8.40 7.69
C ALA A 73 -14.00 7.88 6.86
N PHE A 74 -13.22 6.95 7.42
CA PHE A 74 -12.13 6.29 6.68
C PHE A 74 -12.65 5.53 5.46
N GLN A 75 -13.69 4.70 5.61
CA GLN A 75 -14.28 3.95 4.50
C GLN A 75 -14.81 4.87 3.39
N THR A 76 -15.48 5.97 3.76
CA THR A 76 -15.96 6.96 2.80
C THR A 76 -14.79 7.60 2.06
N ALA A 77 -13.79 8.11 2.78
CA ALA A 77 -12.62 8.72 2.16
C ALA A 77 -11.83 7.74 1.27
N GLN A 78 -11.76 6.46 1.67
CA GLN A 78 -11.09 5.42 0.88
C GLN A 78 -11.83 5.15 -0.43
N LEU A 79 -13.15 5.02 -0.41
CA LEU A 79 -13.96 4.83 -1.63
C LEU A 79 -13.88 6.05 -2.55
N GLU A 80 -14.00 7.25 -2.02
CA GLU A 80 -13.85 8.49 -2.79
C GLU A 80 -12.46 8.56 -3.44
N ALA A 81 -11.40 8.28 -2.69
CA ALA A 81 -10.04 8.25 -3.21
C ALA A 81 -9.86 7.20 -4.32
N LEU A 82 -10.46 6.02 -4.17
CA LEU A 82 -10.44 4.97 -5.19
C LEU A 82 -11.21 5.39 -6.46
N HIS A 83 -12.41 5.97 -6.35
CA HIS A 83 -13.16 6.48 -7.49
C HIS A 83 -12.40 7.57 -8.27
N GLU A 84 -11.61 8.37 -7.56
CA GLU A 84 -10.84 9.43 -8.17
C GLU A 84 -9.57 8.96 -8.87
N LEU A 85 -8.91 7.90 -8.35
CA LEU A 85 -7.53 7.57 -8.71
C LEU A 85 -7.36 6.20 -9.39
N SER A 86 -8.26 5.23 -9.15
CA SER A 86 -8.08 3.85 -9.66
C SER A 86 -8.00 3.76 -11.17
N ARG A 87 -8.72 4.61 -11.88
CA ARG A 87 -8.71 4.65 -13.36
C ARG A 87 -7.34 4.97 -13.98
N TYR A 88 -6.40 5.44 -13.19
CA TYR A 88 -5.05 5.76 -13.65
C TYR A 88 -4.04 4.64 -13.38
N ALA A 89 -4.46 3.56 -12.70
CA ALA A 89 -3.58 2.47 -12.31
C ALA A 89 -4.02 1.14 -12.93
N ASP A 90 -3.09 0.22 -13.06
CA ASP A 90 -3.37 -1.15 -13.49
C ASP A 90 -3.68 -2.06 -12.28
N MET A 91 -3.26 -1.65 -11.10
CA MET A 91 -3.52 -2.30 -9.82
C MET A 91 -3.43 -1.27 -8.69
N VAL A 92 -4.26 -1.44 -7.66
CA VAL A 92 -4.15 -0.64 -6.43
C VAL A 92 -3.78 -1.51 -5.24
N ALA A 93 -2.88 -1.00 -4.40
CA ALA A 93 -2.60 -1.56 -3.08
C ALA A 93 -3.18 -0.61 -2.02
N ILE A 94 -4.04 -1.13 -1.14
CA ILE A 94 -4.81 -0.31 -0.20
C ILE A 94 -4.78 -0.88 1.23
N GLN A 95 -5.02 -0.01 2.19
CA GLN A 95 -5.25 -0.37 3.58
C GLN A 95 -6.53 -1.19 3.72
N TYR A 96 -6.60 -2.01 4.77
CA TYR A 96 -7.81 -2.79 5.07
C TYR A 96 -9.04 -1.90 5.23
N PRO A 97 -10.13 -2.17 4.48
CA PRO A 97 -11.36 -1.36 4.55
C PRO A 97 -12.14 -1.48 5.87
N GLN A 98 -11.54 -2.06 6.89
CA GLN A 98 -11.98 -2.23 8.28
C GLN A 98 -13.03 -3.31 8.53
N ASP A 99 -13.73 -3.81 7.50
CA ASP A 99 -14.65 -4.95 7.63
C ASP A 99 -14.88 -5.67 6.28
N ALA A 100 -15.58 -6.79 6.33
CA ALA A 100 -15.87 -7.65 5.18
C ALA A 100 -16.80 -6.97 4.16
N LEU A 101 -17.80 -6.20 4.63
CA LEU A 101 -18.75 -5.52 3.75
C LEU A 101 -18.06 -4.40 2.96
N ALA A 102 -17.25 -3.60 3.64
CA ALA A 102 -16.46 -2.55 2.98
C ALA A 102 -15.45 -3.15 1.99
N SER A 103 -14.81 -4.29 2.31
CA SER A 103 -13.94 -5.00 1.37
C SER A 103 -14.69 -5.47 0.11
N ALA A 104 -15.89 -6.03 0.28
CA ALA A 104 -16.75 -6.42 -0.83
C ALA A 104 -17.22 -5.21 -1.65
N THR A 105 -17.51 -4.08 -0.99
CA THR A 105 -17.86 -2.82 -1.66
C THR A 105 -16.70 -2.32 -2.53
N VAL A 106 -15.49 -2.27 -1.99
CA VAL A 106 -14.28 -1.91 -2.78
C VAL A 106 -14.15 -2.80 -4.02
N THR A 107 -14.35 -4.10 -3.86
CA THR A 107 -14.29 -5.04 -4.99
C THR A 107 -15.36 -4.77 -6.05
N ALA A 108 -16.57 -4.40 -5.62
CA ALA A 108 -17.68 -4.11 -6.54
C ALA A 108 -17.51 -2.78 -7.30
N GLU A 109 -16.81 -1.82 -6.69
CA GLU A 109 -16.62 -0.47 -7.24
C GLU A 109 -15.36 -0.32 -8.11
N LEU A 110 -14.46 -1.32 -8.09
CA LEU A 110 -13.21 -1.28 -8.85
C LEU A 110 -13.27 -2.16 -10.10
N ASP A 111 -12.88 -1.60 -11.23
CA ASP A 111 -12.67 -2.33 -12.49
C ASP A 111 -11.26 -2.95 -12.60
N ILE A 112 -10.38 -2.67 -11.65
CA ILE A 112 -9.00 -3.16 -11.62
C ILE A 112 -8.74 -4.00 -10.36
N PRO A 113 -7.75 -4.89 -10.38
CA PRO A 113 -7.40 -5.68 -9.20
C PRO A 113 -6.90 -4.81 -8.05
N TRP A 114 -7.26 -5.20 -6.83
CA TRP A 114 -6.71 -4.61 -5.63
C TRP A 114 -6.03 -5.65 -4.74
N VAL A 115 -5.01 -5.22 -4.02
CA VAL A 115 -4.27 -6.01 -3.05
C VAL A 115 -4.22 -5.30 -1.71
N LEU A 116 -4.18 -6.09 -0.63
CA LEU A 116 -4.09 -5.57 0.72
C LEU A 116 -2.66 -5.17 1.05
N ILE A 117 -2.43 -3.95 1.55
CA ILE A 117 -1.16 -3.60 2.18
C ILE A 117 -1.10 -4.13 3.61
N SER A 118 0.11 -4.47 4.07
CA SER A 118 0.35 -4.70 5.49
C SER A 118 0.42 -3.36 6.19
N ASP A 119 -0.54 -3.09 7.04
CA ASP A 119 -0.54 -1.91 7.91
C ASP A 119 0.18 -2.22 9.23
N ASP A 120 0.28 -1.26 10.16
CA ASP A 120 0.93 -1.38 11.48
C ASP A 120 0.22 -2.40 12.41
N VAL A 121 0.12 -3.64 11.95
CA VAL A 121 -0.47 -4.76 12.70
C VAL A 121 0.53 -5.88 12.88
N ALA A 122 0.43 -6.60 14.01
CA ALA A 122 1.22 -7.81 14.22
C ALA A 122 0.83 -8.90 13.19
N TYR A 123 1.79 -9.77 12.85
CA TYR A 123 1.62 -10.80 11.83
C TYR A 123 0.34 -11.65 11.99
N ASP A 124 0.00 -12.05 13.22
CA ASP A 124 -1.20 -12.87 13.45
C ASP A 124 -2.49 -12.10 13.14
N GLY A 125 -2.58 -10.84 13.56
CA GLY A 125 -3.70 -9.96 13.20
C GLY A 125 -3.79 -9.72 11.69
N TYR A 126 -2.64 -9.54 11.04
CA TYR A 126 -2.58 -9.39 9.60
C TYR A 126 -3.13 -10.61 8.84
N LYS A 127 -2.84 -11.83 9.29
CA LYS A 127 -3.41 -13.05 8.67
C LYS A 127 -4.93 -13.06 8.64
N ASP A 128 -5.57 -12.63 9.73
CA ASP A 128 -7.03 -12.60 9.82
C ASP A 128 -7.64 -11.52 8.92
N ILE A 129 -7.01 -10.35 8.89
CA ILE A 129 -7.36 -9.25 7.98
C ILE A 129 -7.20 -9.69 6.52
N LEU A 130 -6.06 -10.28 6.17
CA LEU A 130 -5.77 -10.77 4.83
C LEU A 130 -6.79 -11.84 4.38
N ARG A 131 -7.11 -12.81 5.24
CA ARG A 131 -8.14 -13.80 4.95
C ARG A 131 -9.49 -13.16 4.67
N THR A 132 -9.88 -12.15 5.46
CA THR A 132 -11.11 -11.41 5.25
C THR A 132 -11.09 -10.66 3.91
N ALA A 133 -10.01 -9.96 3.60
CA ALA A 133 -9.85 -9.23 2.35
C ALA A 133 -9.92 -10.16 1.13
N LEU A 134 -9.18 -11.28 1.14
CA LEU A 134 -9.18 -12.29 0.06
C LEU A 134 -10.56 -12.91 -0.15
N ASN A 135 -11.28 -13.25 0.92
CA ASN A 135 -12.65 -13.78 0.83
C ASN A 135 -13.66 -12.76 0.28
N ASN A 136 -13.32 -11.48 0.26
CA ASN A 136 -14.17 -10.40 -0.24
C ASN A 136 -13.58 -9.70 -1.48
N GLY A 137 -12.69 -10.38 -2.22
CA GLY A 137 -12.29 -10.01 -3.57
C GLY A 137 -10.93 -9.35 -3.73
N ALA A 138 -10.17 -9.14 -2.65
CA ALA A 138 -8.74 -8.83 -2.79
C ALA A 138 -8.03 -9.93 -3.58
N GLN A 139 -7.13 -9.56 -4.50
CA GLN A 139 -6.44 -10.54 -5.34
C GLN A 139 -5.05 -10.92 -4.83
N GLY A 140 -4.67 -10.40 -3.68
CA GLY A 140 -3.39 -10.70 -3.08
C GLY A 140 -3.04 -9.72 -1.96
N MET A 141 -1.75 -9.65 -1.70
CA MET A 141 -1.18 -8.80 -0.67
C MET A 141 0.03 -8.05 -1.21
N TYR A 142 0.21 -6.83 -0.74
CA TYR A 142 1.44 -6.07 -0.84
C TYR A 142 2.08 -6.05 0.56
N VAL A 143 3.09 -6.87 0.75
CA VAL A 143 3.70 -7.10 2.08
C VAL A 143 4.96 -6.30 2.22
N ASP A 144 5.12 -5.76 3.41
CA ASP A 144 6.29 -5.00 3.81
C ASP A 144 6.84 -5.58 5.15
N GLU A 145 6.97 -4.79 6.17
CA GLU A 145 7.62 -5.15 7.42
C GLU A 145 6.89 -6.20 8.27
N VAL A 146 5.60 -6.43 8.04
CA VAL A 146 4.77 -7.37 8.84
C VAL A 146 5.34 -8.79 8.92
N LEU A 147 6.13 -9.21 7.95
CA LEU A 147 6.78 -10.53 7.97
C LEU A 147 7.97 -10.60 8.92
N TRP A 148 8.60 -9.46 9.22
CA TRP A 148 9.87 -9.42 9.98
C TRP A 148 9.99 -8.24 10.95
N GLN A 149 8.93 -7.48 11.21
CA GLN A 149 8.98 -6.28 12.07
C GLN A 149 9.53 -6.55 13.47
N GLU A 150 9.40 -7.79 13.98
CA GLU A 150 9.92 -8.18 15.29
C GLU A 150 11.45 -8.08 15.39
N ILE A 151 12.19 -8.05 14.26
CA ILE A 151 13.64 -7.84 14.30
C ILE A 151 14.04 -6.50 14.93
N TYR A 152 13.17 -5.49 14.89
CA TYR A 152 13.44 -4.19 15.51
C TYR A 152 13.56 -4.25 17.04
N ASP A 153 12.99 -5.29 17.66
CA ASP A 153 13.04 -5.52 19.10
C ASP A 153 14.19 -6.46 19.50
N LEU A 154 14.87 -7.08 18.53
CA LEU A 154 16.01 -7.98 18.77
C LEU A 154 17.28 -7.18 18.95
N LYS A 155 17.51 -6.72 20.19
CA LYS A 155 18.65 -5.87 20.58
C LYS A 155 19.45 -6.51 21.70
N LEU A 156 20.73 -6.16 21.72
CA LEU A 156 21.63 -6.43 22.84
C LEU A 156 21.35 -5.48 24.01
N GLU A 157 21.96 -5.72 25.17
CA GLU A 157 21.78 -4.88 26.38
C GLU A 157 22.19 -3.41 26.17
N ASP A 158 23.12 -3.17 25.27
CA ASP A 158 23.58 -1.81 24.89
C ASP A 158 22.67 -1.10 23.87
N GLY A 159 21.57 -1.74 23.43
CA GLY A 159 20.62 -1.22 22.47
C GLY A 159 21.00 -1.41 21.00
N THR A 160 22.15 -2.01 20.72
CA THR A 160 22.56 -2.36 19.34
C THR A 160 21.81 -3.58 18.82
N PRO A 161 21.66 -3.75 17.47
CA PRO A 161 21.00 -4.93 16.90
C PRO A 161 21.70 -6.24 17.28
N ASP A 162 20.95 -7.22 17.73
CA ASP A 162 21.42 -8.60 17.95
C ASP A 162 21.38 -9.36 16.62
N TRP A 163 22.43 -9.22 15.83
CA TRP A 163 22.50 -9.81 14.49
C TRP A 163 22.36 -11.33 14.47
N GLU A 164 22.80 -12.03 15.51
CA GLU A 164 22.65 -13.49 15.59
C GLU A 164 21.17 -13.88 15.67
N LYS A 165 20.42 -13.25 16.56
CA LYS A 165 18.98 -13.48 16.69
C LYS A 165 18.19 -13.00 15.46
N ILE A 166 18.58 -11.86 14.87
CA ILE A 166 17.97 -11.34 13.65
C ILE A 166 18.14 -12.35 12.51
N TYR A 167 19.34 -12.86 12.26
CA TYR A 167 19.56 -13.86 11.22
C TYR A 167 18.80 -15.16 11.50
N ALA A 168 18.80 -15.64 12.73
CA ALA A 168 18.04 -16.82 13.11
C ALA A 168 16.54 -16.62 12.83
N PHE A 169 15.96 -15.47 13.22
CA PHE A 169 14.57 -15.12 12.97
C PHE A 169 14.23 -15.08 11.47
N LEU A 170 15.07 -14.42 10.67
CA LEU A 170 14.86 -14.30 9.21
C LEU A 170 14.93 -15.65 8.50
N GLN A 171 15.83 -16.54 8.95
CA GLN A 171 16.00 -17.88 8.35
C GLN A 171 14.93 -18.89 8.77
N THR A 172 14.21 -18.64 9.83
CA THR A 172 13.17 -19.53 10.37
C THR A 172 11.80 -18.87 10.29
N THR A 173 11.49 -18.04 11.26
CA THR A 173 10.14 -17.47 11.45
C THR A 173 9.69 -16.63 10.26
N ALA A 174 10.51 -15.69 9.79
CA ALA A 174 10.12 -14.83 8.67
C ALA A 174 9.97 -15.63 7.36
N ARG A 175 10.90 -16.58 7.12
CA ARG A 175 10.82 -17.46 5.94
C ARG A 175 9.54 -18.30 5.95
N ASP A 176 9.13 -18.82 7.10
CA ASP A 176 7.95 -19.69 7.20
C ASP A 176 6.61 -18.89 7.09
N ARG A 177 6.68 -17.54 7.09
CA ARG A 177 5.55 -16.64 6.85
C ARG A 177 5.32 -16.31 5.36
N VAL A 178 6.28 -16.60 4.51
CA VAL A 178 6.21 -16.42 3.05
C VAL A 178 5.67 -17.68 2.37
#